data_c200c184c557d7c2b203090e46b4b939
#
_entry.id   c200c184c557d7c2b203090e46b4b939
#
_cell.length_a   1.000
_cell.length_b   1.000
_cell.length_c   1.000
_cell.angle_alpha   90.00
_cell.angle_beta   90.00
_cell.angle_gamma   90.00
#
_symmetry.space_group_name_H-M   'P 1'
#
loop_
_entity.id
_entity.type
_entity.pdbx_description
1 polymer ?
#
loop_
_entity_poly.entity_id
_entity_poly.type
_entity_poly.pdbx_seq_one_letter_code
_entity_poly.pdbx_strand_id
1 'polypeptide(L)'
;MSRIEATFQQLKVTGRKALIPYVTAGFPFADVTPELMHAMVAAGADVIELGVPFSDPSADGPVIQKAGDKALAFGIGTSHVIDMVKAFRQTNTTTPVVLMGYANPIERYDLKHGKDGFIRDASAAGIDGV
;
A
#
# COMPACT_ATOMS: atom_id res chain seq x y z
N MET A 1 -3.35 -20.13 -4.01
CA MET A 1 -4.08 -19.35 -2.99
C MET A 1 -3.34 -18.03 -2.78
N SER A 2 -4.05 -16.92 -2.89
CA SER A 2 -3.49 -15.59 -2.62
C SER A 2 -3.25 -15.38 -1.13
N ARG A 3 -2.40 -14.39 -0.77
CA ARG A 3 -2.21 -14.00 0.64
C ARG A 3 -3.52 -13.54 1.26
N ILE A 4 -4.36 -12.84 0.50
CA ILE A 4 -5.68 -12.38 0.96
C ILE A 4 -6.56 -13.58 1.33
N GLU A 5 -6.70 -14.55 0.44
CA GLU A 5 -7.49 -15.77 0.70
C GLU A 5 -6.97 -16.54 1.92
N ALA A 6 -5.66 -16.74 2.00
CA ALA A 6 -5.05 -17.44 3.13
C ALA A 6 -5.33 -16.74 4.46
N THR A 7 -5.19 -15.41 4.49
CA THR A 7 -5.47 -14.59 5.69
C THR A 7 -6.92 -14.71 6.12
N PHE A 8 -7.87 -14.55 5.20
CA PHE A 8 -9.30 -14.64 5.54
C PHE A 8 -9.74 -16.05 5.91
N GLN A 9 -9.17 -17.09 5.31
CA GLN A 9 -9.41 -18.47 5.73
C GLN A 9 -8.96 -18.70 7.17
N GLN A 10 -7.75 -18.24 7.53
CA GLN A 10 -7.23 -18.36 8.89
C GLN A 10 -8.09 -17.60 9.90
N LEU A 11 -8.50 -16.38 9.57
CA LEU A 11 -9.39 -15.59 10.41
C LEU A 11 -10.75 -16.28 10.63
N LYS A 12 -11.30 -16.88 9.58
CA LYS A 12 -12.56 -17.65 9.66
C LYS A 12 -12.43 -18.85 10.60
N VAL A 13 -11.34 -19.61 10.50
CA VAL A 13 -11.08 -20.77 11.36
C VAL A 13 -10.99 -20.35 12.84
N THR A 14 -10.35 -19.21 13.12
CA THR A 14 -10.19 -18.70 14.50
C THR A 14 -11.38 -17.87 15.00
N GLY A 15 -12.39 -17.62 14.15
CA GLY A 15 -13.55 -16.79 14.51
C GLY A 15 -13.22 -15.30 14.69
N ARG A 16 -12.05 -14.84 14.24
CA ARG A 16 -11.61 -13.45 14.36
C ARG A 16 -12.08 -12.60 13.17
N LYS A 17 -12.25 -11.30 13.43
CA LYS A 17 -12.41 -10.28 12.38
C LYS A 17 -11.06 -9.76 11.94
N ALA A 18 -10.94 -9.32 10.69
CA ALA A 18 -9.72 -8.72 10.16
C ALA A 18 -9.52 -7.30 10.72
N LEU A 19 -8.30 -6.99 11.13
CA LEU A 19 -7.84 -5.63 11.38
C LEU A 19 -7.10 -5.15 10.13
N ILE A 20 -7.64 -4.14 9.46
CA ILE A 20 -7.12 -3.59 8.21
C ILE A 20 -6.81 -2.10 8.39
N PRO A 21 -5.63 -1.74 8.91
CA PRO A 21 -5.25 -0.34 9.05
C PRO A 21 -4.88 0.27 7.70
N TYR A 22 -5.26 1.54 7.52
CA TYR A 22 -4.84 2.39 6.41
C TYR A 22 -3.71 3.33 6.86
N VAL A 23 -2.71 3.48 6.00
CA VAL A 23 -1.69 4.54 6.12
C VAL A 23 -1.37 5.11 4.75
N THR A 24 -1.06 6.41 4.69
CA THR A 24 -0.55 7.06 3.48
C THR A 24 0.95 6.76 3.35
N ALA A 25 1.36 6.22 2.21
CA ALA A 25 2.77 5.98 1.92
C ALA A 25 3.58 7.30 1.94
N GLY A 26 4.70 7.30 2.65
CA GLY A 26 5.55 8.49 2.79
C GLY A 26 5.07 9.51 3.81
N PHE A 27 4.13 9.16 4.68
CA PHE A 27 3.66 9.99 5.78
C PHE A 27 3.91 9.29 7.13
N PRO A 28 4.35 10.00 8.20
CA PRO A 28 4.66 11.44 8.24
C PRO A 28 6.05 11.80 7.71
N PHE A 29 6.89 10.82 7.38
CA PHE A 29 8.24 11.00 6.84
C PHE A 29 8.44 10.11 5.60
N ALA A 30 9.29 10.54 4.68
CA ALA A 30 9.51 9.89 3.40
C ALA A 30 9.97 8.42 3.50
N ASP A 31 10.73 8.09 4.55
CA ASP A 31 11.42 6.81 4.73
C ASP A 31 10.79 5.89 5.79
N VAL A 32 9.69 6.31 6.43
CA VAL A 32 9.12 5.57 7.59
C VAL A 32 8.24 4.40 7.21
N THR A 33 7.71 4.36 5.99
CA THR A 33 6.59 3.46 5.64
C THR A 33 6.89 1.96 5.80
N PRO A 34 8.03 1.41 5.32
CA PRO A 34 8.29 -0.03 5.51
C PRO A 34 8.39 -0.42 6.99
N GLU A 35 9.04 0.40 7.81
CA GLU A 35 9.16 0.16 9.25
C GLU A 35 7.79 0.25 9.96
N LEU A 36 6.99 1.24 9.59
CA LEU A 36 5.62 1.38 10.08
C LEU A 36 4.75 0.18 9.71
N MET A 37 4.87 -0.33 8.48
CA MET A 37 4.16 -1.54 8.05
C MET A 37 4.52 -2.75 8.93
N HIS A 38 5.80 -2.95 9.22
CA HIS A 38 6.25 -4.01 10.14
C HIS A 38 5.70 -3.81 11.56
N ALA A 39 5.69 -2.58 12.06
CA ALA A 39 5.14 -2.27 13.39
C ALA A 39 3.64 -2.56 13.46
N MET A 40 2.88 -2.22 12.42
CA MET A 40 1.45 -2.54 12.35
C MET A 40 1.18 -4.04 12.37
N VAL A 41 1.96 -4.83 11.63
CA VAL A 41 1.85 -6.30 11.65
C VAL A 41 2.16 -6.84 13.04
N ALA A 42 3.23 -6.38 13.67
CA ALA A 42 3.60 -6.78 15.03
C ALA A 42 2.51 -6.43 16.06
N ALA A 43 1.75 -5.35 15.82
CA ALA A 43 0.62 -4.93 16.65
C ALA A 43 -0.69 -5.67 16.33
N GLY A 44 -0.73 -6.53 15.32
CA GLY A 44 -1.88 -7.38 15.00
C GLY A 44 -2.65 -7.04 13.74
N ALA A 45 -2.12 -6.20 12.85
CA ALA A 45 -2.73 -5.97 11.54
C ALA A 45 -2.74 -7.27 10.71
N ASP A 46 -3.89 -7.57 10.14
CA ASP A 46 -4.09 -8.76 9.30
C ASP A 46 -3.89 -8.45 7.81
N VAL A 47 -4.24 -7.24 7.39
CA VAL A 47 -4.06 -6.71 6.03
C VAL A 47 -3.61 -5.26 6.15
N ILE A 48 -2.71 -4.81 5.30
CA ILE A 48 -2.32 -3.39 5.24
C ILE A 48 -2.95 -2.75 4.01
N GLU A 49 -3.66 -1.65 4.21
CA GLU A 49 -4.13 -0.77 3.15
C GLU A 49 -3.17 0.42 3.05
N LEU A 50 -2.44 0.50 1.93
CA LEU A 50 -1.40 1.49 1.70
C LEU A 50 -1.87 2.54 0.69
N GLY A 51 -2.02 3.78 1.13
CA GLY A 51 -2.47 4.89 0.29
C GLY A 51 -1.37 5.40 -0.64
N VAL A 52 -1.69 5.51 -1.93
CA VAL A 52 -0.83 6.15 -2.94
C VAL A 52 -1.15 7.64 -2.99
N PRO A 53 -0.21 8.55 -2.70
CA PRO A 53 -0.46 9.99 -2.72
C PRO A 53 -0.86 10.47 -4.12
N PHE A 54 -1.85 11.37 -4.17
CA PHE A 54 -2.31 12.01 -5.40
C PHE A 54 -2.67 13.48 -5.14
N SER A 55 -2.41 14.36 -6.12
CA SER A 55 -2.60 15.81 -5.99
C SER A 55 -4.06 16.26 -5.94
N ASP A 56 -4.97 15.45 -6.49
CA ASP A 56 -6.40 15.80 -6.63
C ASP A 56 -7.31 14.74 -5.97
N PRO A 57 -7.21 14.55 -4.64
CA PRO A 57 -7.85 13.46 -3.92
C PRO A 57 -9.34 13.75 -3.64
N SER A 58 -10.15 13.84 -4.69
CA SER A 58 -11.55 14.30 -4.63
C SER A 58 -12.48 13.44 -3.75
N ALA A 59 -12.15 12.17 -3.55
CA ALA A 59 -12.93 11.25 -2.72
C ALA A 59 -12.43 11.14 -1.28
N ASP A 60 -11.30 11.75 -0.94
CA ASP A 60 -10.70 11.67 0.39
C ASP A 60 -11.16 12.79 1.30
N GLY A 61 -11.24 12.51 2.60
CA GLY A 61 -11.46 13.53 3.62
C GLY A 61 -10.19 14.32 3.96
N PRO A 62 -10.31 15.38 4.79
CA PRO A 62 -9.22 16.34 5.02
C PRO A 62 -7.99 15.71 5.68
N VAL A 63 -8.15 14.68 6.48
CA VAL A 63 -7.01 14.01 7.16
C VAL A 63 -6.14 13.30 6.15
N ILE A 64 -6.73 12.49 5.28
CA ILE A 64 -6.01 11.75 4.23
C ILE A 64 -5.44 12.73 3.19
N GLN A 65 -6.18 13.79 2.82
CA GLN A 65 -5.67 14.83 1.92
C GLN A 65 -4.40 15.47 2.47
N LYS A 66 -4.38 15.88 3.74
CA LYS A 66 -3.20 16.48 4.37
C LYS A 66 -2.02 15.53 4.45
N ALA A 67 -2.26 14.25 4.74
CA ALA A 67 -1.23 13.24 4.74
C ALA A 67 -0.63 13.05 3.33
N GLY A 68 -1.48 12.99 2.31
CA GLY A 68 -1.08 12.91 0.91
C GLY A 68 -0.28 14.12 0.44
N ASP A 69 -0.72 15.33 0.76
CA ASP A 69 0.00 16.57 0.44
C ASP A 69 1.42 16.58 1.03
N LYS A 70 1.56 16.12 2.28
CA LYS A 70 2.85 16.04 2.93
C LYS A 70 3.76 15.00 2.27
N ALA A 71 3.22 13.84 1.91
CA ALA A 71 3.97 12.81 1.19
C ALA A 71 4.41 13.30 -0.20
N LEU A 72 3.54 13.98 -0.94
CA LEU A 72 3.87 14.61 -2.23
C LEU A 72 4.96 15.66 -2.09
N ALA A 73 4.96 16.45 -1.01
CA ALA A 73 6.01 17.43 -0.73
C ALA A 73 7.39 16.78 -0.54
N PHE A 74 7.43 15.52 -0.09
CA PHE A 74 8.66 14.71 -0.04
C PHE A 74 9.02 14.06 -1.39
N GLY A 75 8.22 14.26 -2.43
CA GLY A 75 8.44 13.66 -3.74
C GLY A 75 7.98 12.21 -3.89
N ILE A 76 7.12 11.73 -2.99
CA ILE A 76 6.61 10.35 -3.05
C ILE A 76 5.64 10.19 -4.21
N GLY A 77 5.90 9.22 -5.08
CA GLY A 77 5.04 8.82 -6.18
C GLY A 77 4.83 7.30 -6.21
N THR A 78 4.14 6.81 -7.24
CA THR A 78 3.78 5.39 -7.38
C THR A 78 5.00 4.46 -7.34
N SER A 79 6.10 4.82 -8.02
CA SER A 79 7.33 4.02 -7.99
C SER A 79 7.93 3.87 -6.59
N HIS A 80 7.89 4.93 -5.79
CA HIS A 80 8.35 4.89 -4.39
C HIS A 80 7.48 3.97 -3.54
N VAL A 81 6.16 3.98 -3.75
CA VAL A 81 5.22 3.10 -3.04
C VAL A 81 5.51 1.63 -3.37
N ILE A 82 5.74 1.31 -4.64
CA ILE A 82 6.15 -0.03 -5.08
C ILE A 82 7.46 -0.46 -4.39
N ASP A 83 8.45 0.43 -4.31
CA ASP A 83 9.73 0.14 -3.66
C ASP A 83 9.58 -0.03 -2.14
N MET A 84 8.68 0.70 -1.50
CA MET A 84 8.36 0.51 -0.07
C MET A 84 7.79 -0.89 0.19
N VAL A 85 6.90 -1.40 -0.68
CA VAL A 85 6.39 -2.76 -0.56
C VAL A 85 7.48 -3.79 -0.81
N LYS A 86 8.35 -3.59 -1.80
CA LYS A 86 9.54 -4.46 -2.01
C LYS A 86 10.41 -4.53 -0.76
N ALA A 87 10.67 -3.40 -0.10
CA ALA A 87 11.45 -3.36 1.13
C ALA A 87 10.75 -4.14 2.26
N PHE A 88 9.46 -3.91 2.46
CA PHE A 88 8.65 -4.67 3.43
C PHE A 88 8.69 -6.18 3.16
N ARG A 89 8.63 -6.60 1.89
CA ARG A 89 8.65 -8.01 1.49
C ARG A 89 9.98 -8.73 1.75
N GLN A 90 11.06 -8.02 2.02
CA GLN A 90 12.35 -8.67 2.36
C GLN A 90 12.23 -9.56 3.59
N THR A 91 11.36 -9.23 4.53
CA THR A 91 11.20 -9.96 5.79
C THR A 91 9.75 -10.35 6.12
N ASN A 92 8.76 -9.88 5.35
CA ASN A 92 7.35 -10.27 5.50
C ASN A 92 6.77 -10.74 4.16
N THR A 93 6.53 -12.04 4.05
CA THR A 93 6.01 -12.66 2.82
C THR A 93 4.54 -13.08 2.93
N THR A 94 3.91 -12.89 4.08
CA THR A 94 2.58 -13.46 4.40
C THR A 94 1.47 -12.42 4.53
N THR A 95 1.75 -11.22 5.03
CA THR A 95 0.74 -10.19 5.25
C THR A 95 0.29 -9.58 3.92
N PRO A 96 -1.02 -9.61 3.58
CA PRO A 96 -1.50 -8.92 2.38
C PRO A 96 -1.27 -7.41 2.44
N VAL A 97 -0.91 -6.84 1.29
CA VAL A 97 -0.79 -5.39 1.08
C VAL A 97 -1.66 -5.01 -0.11
N VAL A 98 -2.64 -4.13 0.14
CA VAL A 98 -3.53 -3.60 -0.88
C VAL A 98 -3.26 -2.11 -1.05
N LEU A 99 -3.11 -1.64 -2.27
CA LEU A 99 -2.98 -0.21 -2.53
C LEU A 99 -4.36 0.44 -2.63
N MET A 100 -4.48 1.63 -2.06
CA MET A 100 -5.65 2.50 -2.24
C MET A 100 -5.21 3.79 -2.93
N GLY A 101 -5.90 4.15 -3.99
CA GLY A 101 -5.56 5.35 -4.75
C GLY A 101 -6.52 5.62 -5.89
N TYR A 102 -6.11 6.54 -6.74
CA TYR A 102 -6.84 6.98 -7.92
C TYR A 102 -6.25 6.34 -9.18
N ALA A 103 -7.05 6.24 -10.24
CA ALA A 103 -6.61 5.68 -11.51
C ALA A 103 -5.49 6.50 -12.18
N ASN A 104 -5.50 7.84 -11.97
CA ASN A 104 -4.55 8.74 -12.61
C ASN A 104 -3.06 8.41 -12.34
N PRO A 105 -2.62 8.15 -11.10
CA PRO A 105 -1.24 7.70 -10.83
C PRO A 105 -0.88 6.38 -11.53
N ILE A 106 -1.83 5.45 -11.64
CA ILE A 106 -1.63 4.16 -12.31
C ILE A 106 -1.45 4.36 -13.82
N GLU A 107 -2.35 5.12 -14.45
CA GLU A 107 -2.26 5.44 -15.88
C GLU A 107 -0.97 6.19 -16.21
N ARG A 108 -0.58 7.15 -15.36
CA ARG A 108 0.68 7.88 -15.52
C ARG A 108 1.89 6.94 -15.41
N TYR A 109 1.83 5.97 -14.52
CA TYR A 109 2.89 4.96 -14.40
C TYR A 109 3.00 4.14 -15.67
N ASP A 110 1.90 3.68 -16.24
CA ASP A 110 1.87 2.92 -17.49
C ASP A 110 2.37 3.74 -18.68
N LEU A 111 2.02 5.02 -18.76
CA LEU A 111 2.56 5.91 -19.80
C LEU A 111 4.09 6.00 -19.74
N LYS A 112 4.67 5.96 -18.55
CA LYS A 112 6.12 6.05 -18.34
C LYS A 112 6.85 4.71 -18.50
N HIS A 113 6.23 3.61 -18.09
CA HIS A 113 6.86 2.29 -17.98
C HIS A 113 6.34 1.26 -19.02
N GLY A 114 5.44 1.69 -19.90
CA GLY A 114 4.82 0.85 -20.92
C GLY A 114 3.49 0.26 -20.48
N LYS A 115 2.75 -0.26 -21.44
CA LYS A 115 1.46 -0.90 -21.22
C LYS A 115 1.58 -1.99 -20.14
N ASP A 116 0.64 -1.99 -19.22
CA ASP A 116 0.58 -2.94 -18.09
C ASP A 116 1.81 -2.87 -17.16
N GLY A 117 2.60 -1.79 -17.23
CA GLY A 117 3.80 -1.58 -16.43
C GLY A 117 3.51 -1.57 -14.93
N PHE A 118 2.42 -0.90 -14.53
CA PHE A 118 2.02 -0.87 -13.12
C PHE A 118 1.69 -2.27 -12.60
N ILE A 119 0.84 -3.03 -13.28
CA ILE A 119 0.43 -4.39 -12.84
C ILE A 119 1.64 -5.32 -12.76
N ARG A 120 2.53 -5.27 -13.75
CA ARG A 120 3.76 -6.07 -13.76
C ARG A 120 4.64 -5.76 -12.55
N ASP A 121 4.91 -4.48 -12.32
CA ASP A 121 5.85 -4.05 -11.28
C ASP A 121 5.24 -4.17 -9.88
N ALA A 122 3.94 -3.90 -9.72
CA ALA A 122 3.20 -4.13 -8.49
C ALA A 122 3.16 -5.62 -8.10
N SER A 123 2.87 -6.49 -9.07
CA SER A 123 2.88 -7.94 -8.86
C SER A 123 4.28 -8.44 -8.46
N ALA A 124 5.32 -8.00 -9.17
CA ALA A 124 6.71 -8.33 -8.85
C ALA A 124 7.15 -7.83 -7.46
N ALA A 125 6.61 -6.71 -7.00
CA ALA A 125 6.84 -6.18 -5.67
C ALA A 125 6.10 -6.95 -4.56
N GLY A 126 5.12 -7.79 -4.91
CA GLY A 126 4.31 -8.53 -3.95
C GLY A 126 3.13 -7.74 -3.41
N ILE A 127 2.58 -6.79 -4.18
CA ILE A 127 1.30 -6.14 -3.92
C ILE A 127 0.18 -7.12 -4.25
N ASP A 128 -0.82 -7.24 -3.39
CA ASP A 128 -1.86 -8.26 -3.47
C ASP A 128 -3.16 -7.75 -4.10
N GLY A 129 -3.35 -6.44 -4.18
CA GLY A 129 -4.54 -5.82 -4.75
C GLY A 129 -4.45 -4.30 -4.84
N VAL A 130 -5.38 -3.72 -5.58
CA VAL A 130 -5.52 -2.27 -5.78
C VAL A 130 -7.00 -1.91 -5.74
#